data_724e9c3ce948f425b35d595b03f5d257
#
_entry.id   724e9c3ce948f425b35d595b03f5d257
#
_cell.length_a   1.000
_cell.length_b   1.000
_cell.length_c   1.000
_cell.angle_alpha   90.00
_cell.angle_beta   90.00
_cell.angle_gamma   90.00
#
_symmetry.space_group_name_H-M   'P 1'
#
loop_
_entity.id
_entity.type
_entity.pdbx_description
1 polymer ?
#
loop_
_entity_poly.entity_id
_entity_poly.type
_entity_poly.pdbx_seq_one_letter_code
_entity_poly.pdbx_strand_id
1 'polypeptide(L)'
;MLTNQAKGIAFKVISAALFAVMQALIRYLGARYPVGQVVFYRSVFAIIPVVLVYAWRGELAAVVRTERPLGQAGRGVLSIAGMFFNFGAVARLPLVESNAIAFSSPLFTVALAALILGERVRVYRWSAVIIGFVGVLVVLSPHLSGEELTAAVAGATSFIGVVYAICGSVTNAGTAIQTRRLAQSESTSSIVFYFSLSCALAGLATLPFGWITPSVGETVVLISIGILGGTGHIFLTESYRYASASLVAPFDYTAMIWALVLGYAVFGETPTVEIIGGSAIIAAAGLFVIWRERQLATMRRRDGLEPAPTGAATTLRTP
;
A
#
# COMPACT_ATOMS: atom_id res chain seq x y z
N MET A 1 -21.20 11.92 4.40
CA MET A 1 -19.73 11.98 4.55
C MET A 1 -19.16 10.78 5.31
N LEU A 2 -19.70 10.38 6.46
CA LEU A 2 -19.23 9.21 7.22
C LEU A 2 -19.22 7.90 6.40
N THR A 3 -20.24 7.69 5.58
CA THR A 3 -20.32 6.52 4.69
C THR A 3 -19.18 6.49 3.67
N ASN A 4 -18.73 7.62 3.15
CA ASN A 4 -17.63 7.69 2.19
C ASN A 4 -16.28 7.41 2.84
N GLN A 5 -16.00 8.00 4.01
CA GLN A 5 -14.77 7.73 4.76
C GLN A 5 -14.68 6.26 5.20
N ALA A 6 -15.80 5.69 5.71
CA ALA A 6 -15.87 4.28 6.07
C ALA A 6 -15.63 3.37 4.86
N LYS A 7 -16.14 3.73 3.68
CA LYS A 7 -15.86 3.05 2.41
C LYS A 7 -14.35 3.09 2.09
N GLY A 8 -13.73 4.27 2.21
CA GLY A 8 -12.29 4.42 1.96
C GLY A 8 -11.44 3.55 2.89
N ILE A 9 -11.79 3.50 4.18
CA ILE A 9 -11.12 2.63 5.17
C ILE A 9 -11.35 1.15 4.82
N ALA A 10 -12.58 0.74 4.51
CA ALA A 10 -12.88 -0.64 4.13
C ALA A 10 -12.08 -1.08 2.90
N PHE A 11 -12.02 -0.23 1.86
CA PHE A 11 -11.22 -0.52 0.67
C PHE A 11 -9.73 -0.62 0.98
N LYS A 12 -9.21 0.19 1.90
CA LYS A 12 -7.81 0.10 2.34
C LYS A 12 -7.51 -1.23 3.02
N VAL A 13 -8.39 -1.67 3.94
CA VAL A 13 -8.24 -2.94 4.67
C VAL A 13 -8.36 -4.14 3.73
N ILE A 14 -9.31 -4.12 2.78
CA ILE A 14 -9.46 -5.16 1.75
C ILE A 14 -8.20 -5.22 0.86
N SER A 15 -7.70 -4.05 0.44
CA SER A 15 -6.46 -3.97 -0.33
C SER A 15 -5.28 -4.60 0.42
N ALA A 16 -5.14 -4.29 1.72
CA ALA A 16 -4.09 -4.87 2.57
C ALA A 16 -4.21 -6.41 2.66
N ALA A 17 -5.42 -6.95 2.79
CA ALA A 17 -5.67 -8.38 2.78
C ALA A 17 -5.25 -9.04 1.45
N LEU A 18 -5.65 -8.45 0.32
CA LEU A 18 -5.29 -8.96 -1.02
C LEU A 18 -3.78 -8.93 -1.24
N PHE A 19 -3.11 -7.87 -0.82
CA PHE A 19 -1.65 -7.81 -0.88
C PHE A 19 -0.98 -8.81 0.04
N ALA A 20 -1.54 -9.09 1.22
CA ALA A 20 -1.00 -10.11 2.12
C ALA A 20 -1.11 -11.52 1.51
N VAL A 21 -2.25 -11.86 0.89
CA VAL A 21 -2.39 -13.12 0.15
C VAL A 21 -1.41 -13.18 -1.02
N MET A 22 -1.27 -12.11 -1.79
CA MET A 22 -0.28 -12.00 -2.87
C MET A 22 1.15 -12.25 -2.34
N GLN A 23 1.52 -11.65 -1.21
CA GLN A 23 2.83 -11.83 -0.58
C GLN A 23 3.04 -13.28 -0.11
N ALA A 24 2.00 -13.93 0.42
CA ALA A 24 2.06 -15.33 0.80
C ALA A 24 2.33 -16.24 -0.42
N LEU A 25 1.72 -15.96 -1.58
CA LEU A 25 2.00 -16.68 -2.82
C LEU A 25 3.43 -16.43 -3.33
N ILE A 26 3.93 -15.20 -3.23
CA ILE A 26 5.33 -14.87 -3.56
C ILE A 26 6.28 -15.67 -2.65
N ARG A 27 5.99 -15.73 -1.35
CA ARG A 27 6.76 -16.52 -0.38
C ARG A 27 6.72 -18.02 -0.71
N TYR A 28 5.56 -18.54 -1.14
CA TYR A 28 5.41 -19.94 -1.56
C TYR A 28 6.33 -20.28 -2.76
N LEU A 29 6.48 -19.37 -3.72
CA LEU A 29 7.42 -19.53 -4.84
C LEU A 29 8.89 -19.48 -4.38
N GLY A 30 9.16 -18.83 -3.25
CA GLY A 30 10.51 -18.68 -2.69
C GLY A 30 11.44 -17.83 -3.55
N ALA A 31 12.76 -17.96 -3.29
CA ALA A 31 13.81 -17.26 -4.04
C ALA A 31 14.13 -17.88 -5.41
N ARG A 32 13.31 -18.81 -5.90
CA ARG A 32 13.56 -19.55 -7.14
C ARG A 32 13.53 -18.62 -8.37
N TYR A 33 12.67 -17.61 -8.37
CA TYR A 33 12.49 -16.72 -9.51
C TYR A 33 13.20 -15.38 -9.30
N PRO A 34 13.89 -14.85 -10.34
CA PRO A 34 14.43 -13.48 -10.29
C PRO A 34 13.30 -12.48 -10.01
N VAL A 35 13.59 -11.50 -9.15
CA VAL A 35 12.60 -10.51 -8.72
C VAL A 35 11.96 -9.78 -9.90
N GLY A 36 12.76 -9.40 -10.92
CA GLY A 36 12.23 -8.72 -12.10
C GLY A 36 11.22 -9.55 -12.87
N GLN A 37 11.39 -10.88 -12.91
CA GLN A 37 10.44 -11.80 -13.50
C GLN A 37 9.12 -11.82 -12.73
N VAL A 38 9.17 -11.91 -11.41
CA VAL A 38 7.98 -11.85 -10.55
C VAL A 38 7.25 -10.52 -10.73
N VAL A 39 7.98 -9.40 -10.78
CA VAL A 39 7.42 -8.06 -11.02
C VAL A 39 6.74 -7.98 -12.38
N PHE A 40 7.33 -8.56 -13.43
CA PHE A 40 6.73 -8.61 -14.76
C PHE A 40 5.39 -9.34 -14.75
N TYR A 41 5.37 -10.61 -14.29
CA TYR A 41 4.14 -11.40 -14.21
C TYR A 41 3.08 -10.69 -13.37
N ARG A 42 3.46 -10.23 -12.16
CA ARG A 42 2.56 -9.46 -11.29
C ARG A 42 1.95 -8.26 -12.01
N SER A 43 2.74 -7.53 -12.78
CA SER A 43 2.30 -6.28 -13.39
C SER A 43 1.49 -6.50 -14.67
N VAL A 44 1.88 -7.44 -15.53
CA VAL A 44 1.13 -7.79 -16.74
C VAL A 44 -0.25 -8.35 -16.36
N PHE A 45 -0.30 -9.31 -15.45
CA PHE A 45 -1.56 -9.92 -15.06
C PHE A 45 -2.40 -9.04 -14.12
N ALA A 46 -1.84 -7.99 -13.51
CA ALA A 46 -2.60 -6.96 -12.82
C ALA A 46 -3.50 -6.13 -13.75
N ILE A 47 -3.22 -6.11 -15.04
CA ILE A 47 -4.05 -5.41 -16.03
C ILE A 47 -5.38 -6.15 -16.25
N ILE A 48 -5.40 -7.47 -16.09
CA ILE A 48 -6.60 -8.30 -16.34
C ILE A 48 -7.82 -7.81 -15.54
N PRO A 49 -7.78 -7.69 -14.20
CA PRO A 49 -8.96 -7.26 -13.43
C PRO A 49 -9.41 -5.85 -13.82
N VAL A 50 -8.47 -4.96 -14.19
CA VAL A 50 -8.81 -3.62 -14.67
C VAL A 50 -9.59 -3.70 -15.98
N VAL A 51 -9.04 -4.42 -16.96
CA VAL A 51 -9.67 -4.55 -18.28
C VAL A 51 -11.05 -5.24 -18.16
N LEU A 52 -11.16 -6.30 -17.37
CA LEU A 52 -12.42 -7.03 -17.19
C LEU A 52 -13.52 -6.13 -16.57
N VAL A 53 -13.21 -5.39 -15.50
CA VAL A 53 -14.17 -4.51 -14.85
C VAL A 53 -14.67 -3.41 -15.78
N TYR A 54 -13.77 -2.80 -16.57
CA TYR A 54 -14.14 -1.70 -17.47
C TYR A 54 -14.70 -2.19 -18.81
N ALA A 55 -14.33 -3.39 -19.28
CA ALA A 55 -15.00 -4.04 -20.40
C ALA A 55 -16.46 -4.33 -20.07
N TRP A 56 -16.72 -4.86 -18.87
CA TRP A 56 -18.09 -5.12 -18.41
C TRP A 56 -18.94 -3.85 -18.28
N ARG A 57 -18.32 -2.70 -17.96
CA ARG A 57 -18.98 -1.39 -17.91
C ARG A 57 -19.10 -0.71 -19.28
N GLY A 58 -18.52 -1.25 -20.33
CA GLY A 58 -18.47 -0.61 -21.66
C GLY A 58 -17.54 0.61 -21.73
N GLU A 59 -16.62 0.76 -20.78
CA GLU A 59 -15.78 1.94 -20.60
C GLU A 59 -14.28 1.65 -20.85
N LEU A 60 -13.95 0.76 -21.79
CA LEU A 60 -12.55 0.37 -22.07
C LEU A 60 -11.66 1.56 -22.44
N ALA A 61 -12.19 2.57 -23.13
CA ALA A 61 -11.44 3.77 -23.46
C ALA A 61 -10.96 4.54 -22.22
N ALA A 62 -11.67 4.42 -21.08
CA ALA A 62 -11.28 5.05 -19.82
C ALA A 62 -10.02 4.42 -19.20
N VAL A 63 -9.65 3.19 -19.59
CA VAL A 63 -8.44 2.50 -19.11
C VAL A 63 -7.18 3.18 -19.60
N VAL A 64 -7.15 3.57 -20.86
CA VAL A 64 -5.97 4.18 -21.51
C VAL A 64 -6.03 5.71 -21.58
N ARG A 65 -7.20 6.31 -21.29
CA ARG A 65 -7.33 7.77 -21.31
C ARG A 65 -6.73 8.35 -20.04
N THR A 66 -5.85 9.33 -20.19
CA THR A 66 -5.29 10.10 -19.08
C THR A 66 -5.23 11.58 -19.42
N GLU A 67 -5.60 12.41 -18.47
CA GLU A 67 -5.48 13.87 -18.55
C GLU A 67 -4.15 14.37 -17.96
N ARG A 68 -3.46 13.50 -17.18
CA ARG A 68 -2.22 13.83 -16.48
C ARG A 68 -1.10 12.82 -16.75
N PRO A 69 -0.60 12.71 -17.99
CA PRO A 69 0.42 11.73 -18.36
C PRO A 69 1.72 11.88 -17.52
N LEU A 70 2.15 13.11 -17.25
CA LEU A 70 3.31 13.37 -16.37
C LEU A 70 3.06 12.91 -14.94
N GLY A 71 1.82 13.02 -14.45
CA GLY A 71 1.44 12.51 -13.13
C GLY A 71 1.53 10.98 -13.06
N GLN A 72 1.08 10.29 -14.11
CA GLN A 72 1.19 8.82 -14.24
C GLN A 72 2.66 8.39 -14.33
N ALA A 73 3.45 9.06 -15.16
CA ALA A 73 4.89 8.81 -15.28
C ALA A 73 5.62 9.02 -13.95
N GLY A 74 5.33 10.13 -13.25
CA GLY A 74 5.91 10.40 -11.93
C GLY A 74 5.57 9.32 -10.90
N ARG A 75 4.32 8.82 -10.89
CA ARG A 75 3.93 7.69 -10.05
C ARG A 75 4.68 6.41 -10.44
N GLY A 76 4.83 6.14 -11.73
CA GLY A 76 5.62 5.01 -12.24
C GLY A 76 7.06 5.05 -11.77
N VAL A 77 7.72 6.20 -11.93
CA VAL A 77 9.12 6.41 -11.48
C VAL A 77 9.26 6.22 -9.98
N LEU A 78 8.37 6.82 -9.17
CA LEU A 78 8.39 6.64 -7.71
C LEU A 78 8.21 5.18 -7.32
N SER A 79 7.35 4.44 -8.02
CA SER A 79 7.10 3.03 -7.73
C SER A 79 8.29 2.14 -8.10
N ILE A 80 8.93 2.39 -9.24
CA ILE A 80 10.14 1.68 -9.68
C ILE A 80 11.30 2.01 -8.73
N ALA A 81 11.49 3.29 -8.37
CA ALA A 81 12.50 3.71 -7.41
C ALA A 81 12.28 3.07 -6.03
N GLY A 82 11.03 3.06 -5.55
CA GLY A 82 10.66 2.40 -4.29
C GLY A 82 10.99 0.91 -4.31
N MET A 83 10.75 0.23 -5.43
CA MET A 83 11.09 -1.17 -5.61
C MET A 83 12.61 -1.39 -5.57
N PHE A 84 13.38 -0.55 -6.27
CA PHE A 84 14.85 -0.59 -6.25
C PHE A 84 15.41 -0.37 -4.84
N PHE A 85 14.91 0.63 -4.12
CA PHE A 85 15.34 0.91 -2.76
C PHE A 85 14.97 -0.21 -1.79
N ASN A 86 13.75 -0.73 -1.86
CA ASN A 86 13.33 -1.86 -1.00
C ASN A 86 14.19 -3.11 -1.22
N PHE A 87 14.48 -3.46 -2.48
CA PHE A 87 15.36 -4.61 -2.76
C PHE A 87 16.81 -4.35 -2.35
N GLY A 88 17.29 -3.12 -2.57
CA GLY A 88 18.63 -2.72 -2.10
C GLY A 88 18.75 -2.80 -0.58
N ALA A 89 17.69 -2.50 0.16
CA ALA A 89 17.63 -2.66 1.61
C ALA A 89 17.67 -4.14 2.02
N VAL A 90 16.78 -4.97 1.46
CA VAL A 90 16.68 -6.40 1.78
C VAL A 90 17.98 -7.16 1.43
N ALA A 91 18.71 -6.72 0.40
CA ALA A 91 19.99 -7.32 0.04
C ALA A 91 21.12 -6.99 1.04
N ARG A 92 20.95 -6.00 1.93
CA ARG A 92 21.97 -5.48 2.83
C ARG A 92 21.63 -5.54 4.30
N LEU A 93 20.35 -5.66 4.62
CA LEU A 93 19.83 -5.75 5.99
C LEU A 93 19.14 -7.09 6.19
N PRO A 94 19.12 -7.61 7.40
CA PRO A 94 18.20 -8.68 7.77
C PRO A 94 16.76 -8.30 7.40
N LEU A 95 15.98 -9.28 6.94
CA LEU A 95 14.63 -9.06 6.42
C LEU A 95 13.72 -8.36 7.42
N VAL A 96 13.86 -8.70 8.69
CA VAL A 96 13.10 -8.13 9.80
C VAL A 96 13.38 -6.65 9.98
N GLU A 97 14.65 -6.24 9.97
CA GLU A 97 15.08 -4.85 10.10
C GLU A 97 14.61 -4.01 8.90
N SER A 98 14.79 -4.54 7.69
CA SER A 98 14.31 -3.90 6.46
C SER A 98 12.80 -3.66 6.50
N ASN A 99 12.02 -4.65 6.95
CA ASN A 99 10.57 -4.54 7.10
C ASN A 99 10.19 -3.55 8.21
N ALA A 100 10.88 -3.55 9.36
CA ALA A 100 10.64 -2.60 10.43
C ALA A 100 10.77 -1.15 9.95
N ILE A 101 11.83 -0.85 9.19
CA ILE A 101 12.03 0.47 8.61
C ILE A 101 10.96 0.77 7.54
N ALA A 102 10.60 -0.21 6.70
CA ALA A 102 9.56 -0.05 5.67
C ALA A 102 8.19 0.31 6.27
N PHE A 103 7.87 -0.20 7.46
CA PHE A 103 6.66 0.18 8.21
C PHE A 103 6.68 1.62 8.76
N SER A 104 7.77 2.38 8.59
CA SER A 104 7.76 3.83 8.81
C SER A 104 7.04 4.61 7.68
N SER A 105 6.75 3.98 6.54
CA SER A 105 6.07 4.60 5.40
C SER A 105 4.76 5.34 5.75
N PRO A 106 3.86 4.83 6.62
CA PRO A 106 2.69 5.56 7.06
C PRO A 106 2.99 6.88 7.76
N LEU A 107 4.10 6.97 8.53
CA LEU A 107 4.54 8.23 9.15
C LEU A 107 4.89 9.26 8.07
N PHE A 108 5.69 8.86 7.08
CA PHE A 108 6.03 9.72 5.94
C PHE A 108 4.79 10.08 5.11
N THR A 109 3.82 9.16 4.96
CA THR A 109 2.57 9.45 4.25
C THR A 109 1.77 10.55 4.93
N VAL A 110 1.65 10.51 6.26
CA VAL A 110 0.96 11.56 7.03
C VAL A 110 1.71 12.90 6.93
N ALA A 111 3.03 12.89 7.05
CA ALA A 111 3.86 14.10 6.91
C ALA A 111 3.73 14.70 5.50
N LEU A 112 3.88 13.89 4.45
CA LEU A 112 3.75 14.34 3.06
C LEU A 112 2.33 14.78 2.72
N ALA A 113 1.29 14.15 3.29
CA ALA A 113 -0.09 14.59 3.11
C ALA A 113 -0.31 16.00 3.67
N ALA A 114 0.26 16.31 4.84
CA ALA A 114 0.21 17.65 5.41
C ALA A 114 0.97 18.67 4.55
N LEU A 115 2.21 18.33 4.14
CA LEU A 115 3.10 19.25 3.43
C LEU A 115 2.71 19.47 1.97
N ILE A 116 2.36 18.39 1.25
CA ILE A 116 2.18 18.41 -0.20
C ILE A 116 0.72 18.56 -0.62
N LEU A 117 -0.22 17.93 0.12
CA LEU A 117 -1.66 18.01 -0.16
C LEU A 117 -2.35 19.10 0.64
N GLY A 118 -1.66 19.76 1.59
CA GLY A 118 -2.26 20.74 2.50
C GLY A 118 -3.35 20.13 3.40
N GLU A 119 -3.32 18.83 3.64
CA GLU A 119 -4.29 18.17 4.51
C GLU A 119 -4.11 18.65 5.96
N ARG A 120 -5.20 19.12 6.58
CA ARG A 120 -5.19 19.46 8.02
C ARG A 120 -5.15 18.16 8.84
N VAL A 121 -3.93 17.72 9.16
CA VAL A 121 -3.72 16.50 9.94
C VAL A 121 -3.91 16.81 11.42
N ARG A 122 -4.94 16.21 12.03
CA ARG A 122 -5.23 16.38 13.45
C ARG A 122 -4.34 15.48 14.30
N VAL A 123 -4.09 15.92 15.54
CA VAL A 123 -3.20 15.23 16.50
C VAL A 123 -3.54 13.74 16.65
N TYR A 124 -4.83 13.37 16.70
CA TYR A 124 -5.22 11.96 16.84
C TYR A 124 -4.84 11.05 15.65
N ARG A 125 -4.66 11.62 14.44
CA ARG A 125 -4.14 10.85 13.29
C ARG A 125 -2.64 10.59 13.43
N TRP A 126 -1.90 11.59 13.88
CA TRP A 126 -0.49 11.44 14.22
C TRP A 126 -0.28 10.41 15.33
N SER A 127 -1.05 10.52 16.43
CA SER A 127 -0.94 9.56 17.54
C SER A 127 -1.27 8.13 17.10
N ALA A 128 -2.28 7.93 16.26
CA ALA A 128 -2.63 6.60 15.76
C ALA A 128 -1.53 5.98 14.88
N VAL A 129 -0.87 6.80 14.04
CA VAL A 129 0.25 6.33 13.21
C VAL A 129 1.46 5.99 14.08
N ILE A 130 1.78 6.83 15.08
CA ILE A 130 2.89 6.57 16.03
C ILE A 130 2.59 5.31 16.85
N ILE A 131 1.39 5.18 17.39
CA ILE A 131 0.99 4.00 18.18
C ILE A 131 1.03 2.73 17.31
N GLY A 132 0.51 2.80 16.08
CA GLY A 132 0.58 1.70 15.12
C GLY A 132 2.03 1.29 14.83
N PHE A 133 2.93 2.25 14.66
CA PHE A 133 4.35 2.00 14.46
C PHE A 133 5.00 1.35 15.69
N VAL A 134 4.67 1.82 16.91
CA VAL A 134 5.11 1.15 18.15
C VAL A 134 4.62 -0.29 18.19
N GLY A 135 3.38 -0.57 17.81
CA GLY A 135 2.87 -1.94 17.69
C GLY A 135 3.69 -2.81 16.75
N VAL A 136 4.12 -2.26 15.60
CA VAL A 136 5.04 -2.97 14.68
C VAL A 136 6.39 -3.24 15.34
N LEU A 137 6.97 -2.28 16.06
CA LEU A 137 8.22 -2.49 16.78
C LEU A 137 8.11 -3.56 17.87
N VAL A 138 6.95 -3.66 18.54
CA VAL A 138 6.69 -4.75 19.49
C VAL A 138 6.66 -6.10 18.80
N VAL A 139 5.98 -6.23 17.64
CA VAL A 139 5.99 -7.48 16.84
C VAL A 139 7.42 -7.88 16.45
N LEU A 140 8.24 -6.90 16.12
CA LEU A 140 9.61 -7.14 15.66
C LEU A 140 10.63 -7.24 16.79
N SER A 141 10.24 -6.95 18.06
CA SER A 141 11.18 -6.89 19.18
C SER A 141 12.02 -8.15 19.41
N PRO A 142 11.53 -9.39 19.22
CA PRO A 142 12.38 -10.58 19.36
C PRO A 142 13.55 -10.60 18.37
N HIS A 143 13.39 -9.97 17.22
CA HIS A 143 14.40 -9.90 16.17
C HIS A 143 15.27 -8.63 16.24
N LEU A 144 14.84 -7.63 17.02
CA LEU A 144 15.58 -6.38 17.24
C LEU A 144 16.47 -6.43 18.50
N SER A 145 16.23 -7.39 19.39
CA SER A 145 16.97 -7.57 20.65
C SER A 145 18.07 -8.62 20.48
N GLY A 146 19.25 -8.19 20.08
CA GLY A 146 20.40 -9.10 20.02
C GLY A 146 21.70 -8.42 19.58
N GLU A 147 22.83 -9.08 19.81
CA GLU A 147 24.14 -8.67 19.31
C GLU A 147 24.17 -8.55 17.77
N GLU A 148 23.24 -9.24 17.09
CA GLU A 148 23.07 -9.19 15.63
C GLU A 148 22.69 -7.79 15.14
N LEU A 149 21.85 -7.03 15.86
CA LEU A 149 21.48 -5.67 15.50
C LEU A 149 22.66 -4.70 15.61
N THR A 150 23.44 -4.82 16.68
CA THR A 150 24.64 -3.98 16.89
C THR A 150 25.74 -4.29 15.89
N ALA A 151 25.95 -5.56 15.54
CA ALA A 151 26.91 -5.98 14.52
C ALA A 151 26.44 -5.60 13.10
N ALA A 152 25.14 -5.71 12.81
CA ALA A 152 24.57 -5.37 11.52
C ALA A 152 24.63 -3.86 11.23
N VAL A 153 24.41 -3.01 12.23
CA VAL A 153 24.46 -1.53 12.08
C VAL A 153 25.91 -0.99 12.05
N ALA A 154 26.88 -1.72 12.59
CA ALA A 154 28.29 -1.27 12.69
C ALA A 154 29.05 -1.32 11.34
N GLY A 155 28.54 -1.98 10.30
CA GLY A 155 29.22 -2.10 8.99
C GLY A 155 28.74 -1.04 7.97
N ALA A 156 29.67 -0.54 7.13
CA ALA A 156 29.32 0.41 6.04
C ALA A 156 28.21 -0.11 5.11
N THR A 157 28.16 -1.42 4.88
CA THR A 157 27.14 -2.08 4.04
C THR A 157 25.76 -1.98 4.68
N SER A 158 25.66 -2.10 6.00
CA SER A 158 24.42 -2.00 6.75
C SER A 158 23.91 -0.57 6.78
N PHE A 159 24.79 0.43 6.92
CA PHE A 159 24.39 1.84 6.82
C PHE A 159 23.75 2.16 5.47
N ILE A 160 24.33 1.70 4.37
CA ILE A 160 23.75 1.85 3.02
C ILE A 160 22.39 1.15 2.95
N GLY A 161 22.23 -0.02 3.58
CA GLY A 161 20.97 -0.75 3.67
C GLY A 161 19.88 0.06 4.40
N VAL A 162 20.21 0.69 5.52
CA VAL A 162 19.28 1.59 6.26
C VAL A 162 18.87 2.79 5.41
N VAL A 163 19.83 3.44 4.72
CA VAL A 163 19.52 4.55 3.80
C VAL A 163 18.55 4.09 2.71
N TYR A 164 18.78 2.93 2.12
CA TYR A 164 17.88 2.36 1.12
C TYR A 164 16.48 2.08 1.69
N ALA A 165 16.37 1.51 2.89
CA ALA A 165 15.08 1.26 3.54
C ALA A 165 14.28 2.55 3.81
N ILE A 166 14.96 3.60 4.29
CA ILE A 166 14.36 4.92 4.51
C ILE A 166 13.93 5.55 3.17
N CYS A 167 14.79 5.54 2.14
CA CYS A 167 14.43 6.03 0.80
C CYS A 167 13.25 5.24 0.20
N GLY A 168 13.22 3.91 0.42
CA GLY A 168 12.09 3.05 0.06
C GLY A 168 10.80 3.48 0.74
N SER A 169 10.83 3.74 2.05
CA SER A 169 9.68 4.21 2.82
C SER A 169 9.18 5.57 2.35
N VAL A 170 10.08 6.50 2.07
CA VAL A 170 9.73 7.83 1.53
C VAL A 170 9.14 7.74 0.13
N THR A 171 9.72 6.92 -0.76
CA THR A 171 9.19 6.72 -2.12
C THR A 171 7.83 6.01 -2.11
N ASN A 172 7.59 5.07 -1.20
CA ASN A 172 6.28 4.45 -0.99
C ASN A 172 5.24 5.50 -0.54
N ALA A 173 5.60 6.35 0.42
CA ALA A 173 4.77 7.47 0.85
C ALA A 173 4.50 8.45 -0.30
N GLY A 174 5.53 8.80 -1.08
CA GLY A 174 5.40 9.63 -2.28
C GLY A 174 4.44 9.03 -3.31
N THR A 175 4.52 7.70 -3.53
CA THR A 175 3.59 6.96 -4.39
C THR A 175 2.15 7.04 -3.88
N ALA A 176 1.92 6.94 -2.56
CA ALA A 176 0.60 7.10 -1.95
C ALA A 176 0.03 8.50 -2.18
N ILE A 177 0.84 9.54 -1.96
CA ILE A 177 0.45 10.94 -2.20
C ILE A 177 0.14 11.19 -3.69
N GLN A 178 0.98 10.69 -4.59
CA GLN A 178 0.74 10.83 -6.03
C GLN A 178 -0.52 10.08 -6.46
N THR A 179 -0.76 8.88 -5.93
CA THR A 179 -2.01 8.14 -6.15
C THR A 179 -3.22 8.92 -5.66
N ARG A 180 -3.13 9.57 -4.48
CA ARG A 180 -4.21 10.43 -3.96
C ARG A 180 -4.48 11.62 -4.86
N ARG A 181 -3.44 12.27 -5.40
CA ARG A 181 -3.60 13.38 -6.37
C ARG A 181 -4.27 12.93 -7.66
N LEU A 182 -3.79 11.82 -8.22
CA LEU A 182 -4.36 11.26 -9.45
C LEU A 182 -5.80 10.80 -9.26
N ALA A 183 -6.15 10.20 -8.13
CA ALA A 183 -7.49 9.72 -7.84
C ALA A 183 -8.55 10.82 -7.80
N GLN A 184 -8.17 12.10 -7.77
CA GLN A 184 -9.10 13.24 -7.82
C GLN A 184 -9.50 13.63 -9.25
N SER A 185 -8.68 13.32 -10.24
CA SER A 185 -8.87 13.75 -11.64
C SER A 185 -8.87 12.60 -12.64
N GLU A 186 -8.22 11.50 -12.31
CA GLU A 186 -8.06 10.35 -13.17
C GLU A 186 -8.99 9.20 -12.79
N SER A 187 -9.29 8.33 -13.75
CA SER A 187 -10.01 7.09 -13.45
C SER A 187 -9.12 6.11 -12.69
N THR A 188 -9.72 5.30 -11.81
CA THR A 188 -9.00 4.24 -11.10
C THR A 188 -8.33 3.28 -12.06
N SER A 189 -9.00 2.98 -13.20
CA SER A 189 -8.45 2.11 -14.24
C SER A 189 -7.17 2.65 -14.85
N SER A 190 -7.14 3.95 -15.23
CA SER A 190 -5.95 4.53 -15.85
C SER A 190 -4.78 4.57 -14.85
N ILE A 191 -5.04 4.89 -13.59
CA ILE A 191 -4.01 4.91 -12.54
C ILE A 191 -3.38 3.52 -12.36
N VAL A 192 -4.20 2.46 -12.27
CA VAL A 192 -3.70 1.09 -12.08
C VAL A 192 -3.06 0.58 -13.36
N PHE A 193 -3.61 0.90 -14.54
CA PHE A 193 -3.07 0.49 -15.83
C PHE A 193 -1.67 1.07 -16.05
N TYR A 194 -1.49 2.39 -15.96
CA TYR A 194 -0.19 3.03 -16.20
C TYR A 194 0.87 2.62 -15.18
N PHE A 195 0.48 2.44 -13.92
CA PHE A 195 1.37 1.86 -12.91
C PHE A 195 1.82 0.45 -13.30
N SER A 196 0.87 -0.41 -13.65
CA SER A 196 1.16 -1.80 -14.02
C SER A 196 2.02 -1.85 -15.29
N LEU A 197 1.71 -1.00 -16.29
CA LEU A 197 2.51 -0.90 -17.50
C LEU A 197 3.94 -0.47 -17.21
N SER A 198 4.14 0.56 -16.39
CA SER A 198 5.47 1.04 -16.00
C SER A 198 6.30 -0.04 -15.30
N CYS A 199 5.68 -0.75 -14.34
CA CYS A 199 6.34 -1.85 -13.64
C CYS A 199 6.58 -3.08 -14.55
N ALA A 200 5.68 -3.37 -15.48
CA ALA A 200 5.86 -4.45 -16.46
C ALA A 200 7.05 -4.17 -17.38
N LEU A 201 7.18 -2.94 -17.87
CA LEU A 201 8.33 -2.53 -18.71
C LEU A 201 9.64 -2.61 -17.92
N ALA A 202 9.64 -2.14 -16.66
CA ALA A 202 10.82 -2.26 -15.79
C ALA A 202 11.18 -3.72 -15.50
N GLY A 203 10.18 -4.57 -15.23
CA GLY A 203 10.38 -6.01 -15.06
C GLY A 203 10.92 -6.67 -16.33
N LEU A 204 10.35 -6.35 -17.50
CA LEU A 204 10.79 -6.87 -18.79
C LEU A 204 12.25 -6.50 -19.11
N ALA A 205 12.68 -5.30 -18.72
CA ALA A 205 14.07 -4.88 -18.89
C ALA A 205 15.06 -5.77 -18.13
N THR A 206 14.60 -6.59 -17.17
CA THR A 206 15.43 -7.57 -16.46
C THR A 206 15.53 -8.92 -17.18
N LEU A 207 14.86 -9.12 -18.32
CA LEU A 207 14.89 -10.39 -19.09
C LEU A 207 16.32 -10.87 -19.41
N PRO A 208 17.27 -9.99 -19.82
CA PRO A 208 18.64 -10.43 -20.13
C PRO A 208 19.41 -10.98 -18.93
N PHE A 209 18.93 -10.76 -17.69
CA PHE A 209 19.62 -11.17 -16.46
C PHE A 209 19.23 -12.58 -15.98
N GLY A 210 18.68 -13.43 -16.87
CA GLY A 210 18.50 -14.85 -16.60
C GLY A 210 17.14 -15.21 -15.99
N TRP A 211 16.06 -15.05 -16.77
CA TRP A 211 14.75 -15.56 -16.36
C TRP A 211 14.68 -17.09 -16.42
N ILE A 212 13.86 -17.66 -15.56
CA ILE A 212 13.64 -19.11 -15.44
C ILE A 212 12.28 -19.46 -16.01
N THR A 213 12.20 -20.48 -16.86
CA THR A 213 10.92 -20.95 -17.39
C THR A 213 10.10 -21.61 -16.27
N PRO A 214 8.90 -21.06 -15.92
CA PRO A 214 8.08 -21.63 -14.86
C PRO A 214 7.37 -22.88 -15.33
N SER A 215 7.13 -23.82 -14.43
CA SER A 215 6.23 -24.96 -14.65
C SER A 215 4.78 -24.46 -14.77
N VAL A 216 3.88 -25.32 -15.27
CA VAL A 216 2.46 -24.96 -15.43
C VAL A 216 1.84 -24.54 -14.10
N GLY A 217 2.10 -25.26 -13.01
CA GLY A 217 1.58 -24.92 -11.68
C GLY A 217 2.11 -23.58 -11.17
N GLU A 218 3.42 -23.33 -11.33
CA GLU A 218 4.06 -22.07 -10.92
C GLU A 218 3.58 -20.89 -11.77
N THR A 219 3.27 -21.14 -13.06
CA THR A 219 2.67 -20.12 -13.94
C THR A 219 1.28 -19.71 -13.42
N VAL A 220 0.46 -20.64 -12.96
CA VAL A 220 -0.84 -20.33 -12.34
C VAL A 220 -0.66 -19.48 -11.09
N VAL A 221 0.33 -19.79 -10.24
CA VAL A 221 0.63 -18.98 -9.06
C VAL A 221 1.09 -17.58 -9.45
N LEU A 222 1.97 -17.45 -10.44
CA LEU A 222 2.45 -16.14 -10.95
C LEU A 222 1.30 -15.29 -11.52
N ILE A 223 0.37 -15.92 -12.25
CA ILE A 223 -0.85 -15.24 -12.75
C ILE A 223 -1.72 -14.79 -11.58
N SER A 224 -1.93 -15.64 -10.58
CA SER A 224 -2.73 -15.33 -9.40
C SER A 224 -2.14 -14.15 -8.61
N ILE A 225 -0.81 -14.08 -8.48
CA ILE A 225 -0.09 -12.95 -7.89
C ILE A 225 -0.44 -11.66 -8.64
N GLY A 226 -0.48 -11.70 -9.98
CA GLY A 226 -0.85 -10.54 -10.80
C GLY A 226 -2.31 -10.11 -10.59
N ILE A 227 -3.24 -11.04 -10.64
CA ILE A 227 -4.68 -10.76 -10.46
C ILE A 227 -4.95 -10.18 -9.07
N LEU A 228 -4.40 -10.77 -8.00
CA LEU A 228 -4.51 -10.27 -6.64
C LEU A 228 -3.87 -8.88 -6.50
N GLY A 229 -2.69 -8.69 -7.09
CA GLY A 229 -2.00 -7.41 -7.10
C GLY A 229 -2.79 -6.31 -7.79
N GLY A 230 -3.37 -6.59 -8.97
CA GLY A 230 -4.22 -5.65 -9.72
C GLY A 230 -5.50 -5.31 -8.97
N THR A 231 -6.21 -6.30 -8.47
CA THR A 231 -7.41 -6.10 -7.65
C THR A 231 -7.11 -5.32 -6.39
N GLY A 232 -6.01 -5.65 -5.68
CA GLY A 232 -5.54 -4.91 -4.51
C GLY A 232 -5.25 -3.44 -4.83
N HIS A 233 -4.64 -3.14 -5.99
CA HIS A 233 -4.39 -1.76 -6.42
C HIS A 233 -5.66 -1.00 -6.80
N ILE A 234 -6.69 -1.66 -7.35
CA ILE A 234 -7.99 -1.04 -7.59
C ILE A 234 -8.57 -0.58 -6.24
N PHE A 235 -8.66 -1.46 -5.24
CA PHE A 235 -9.17 -1.12 -3.92
C PHE A 235 -8.31 -0.05 -3.22
N LEU A 236 -6.99 -0.11 -3.35
CA LEU A 236 -6.08 0.91 -2.82
C LEU A 236 -6.36 2.28 -3.44
N THR A 237 -6.49 2.36 -4.75
CA THR A 237 -6.75 3.62 -5.46
C THR A 237 -8.14 4.16 -5.11
N GLU A 238 -9.15 3.30 -5.06
CA GLU A 238 -10.49 3.67 -4.60
C GLU A 238 -10.47 4.17 -3.15
N SER A 239 -9.67 3.58 -2.26
CA SER A 239 -9.57 4.07 -0.88
C SER A 239 -9.13 5.54 -0.82
N TYR A 240 -8.17 5.94 -1.65
CA TYR A 240 -7.70 7.32 -1.78
C TYR A 240 -8.70 8.25 -2.46
N ARG A 241 -9.66 7.73 -3.22
CA ARG A 241 -10.75 8.51 -3.79
C ARG A 241 -11.78 8.90 -2.73
N TYR A 242 -12.09 7.98 -1.81
CA TYR A 242 -13.12 8.17 -0.79
C TYR A 242 -12.60 8.78 0.52
N ALA A 243 -11.29 8.70 0.80
CA ALA A 243 -10.68 9.17 2.03
C ALA A 243 -9.34 9.87 1.81
N SER A 244 -8.98 10.77 2.74
CA SER A 244 -7.69 11.44 2.73
C SER A 244 -6.54 10.47 2.98
N ALA A 245 -5.35 10.75 2.46
CA ALA A 245 -4.19 9.90 2.64
C ALA A 245 -3.81 9.76 4.12
N SER A 246 -3.89 10.86 4.88
CA SER A 246 -3.62 10.86 6.32
C SER A 246 -4.63 10.05 7.14
N LEU A 247 -5.88 9.90 6.65
CA LEU A 247 -6.89 9.10 7.33
C LEU A 247 -6.65 7.59 7.12
N VAL A 248 -6.26 7.19 5.90
CA VAL A 248 -6.09 5.77 5.58
C VAL A 248 -4.70 5.23 5.93
N ALA A 249 -3.70 6.11 6.15
CA ALA A 249 -2.33 5.71 6.46
C ALA A 249 -2.20 4.75 7.67
N PRO A 250 -2.90 4.94 8.82
CA PRO A 250 -2.80 4.00 9.94
C PRO A 250 -3.25 2.58 9.60
N PHE A 251 -4.08 2.43 8.56
CA PHE A 251 -4.60 1.12 8.14
C PHE A 251 -3.59 0.34 7.28
N ASP A 252 -2.47 0.92 6.89
CA ASP A 252 -1.37 0.18 6.28
C ASP A 252 -0.81 -0.86 7.24
N TYR A 253 -0.84 -0.59 8.55
CA TYR A 253 -0.40 -1.55 9.57
C TYR A 253 -1.29 -2.80 9.67
N THR A 254 -2.53 -2.76 9.12
CA THR A 254 -3.38 -3.97 9.08
C THR A 254 -2.77 -5.09 8.23
N ALA A 255 -1.84 -4.77 7.32
CA ALA A 255 -1.07 -5.77 6.60
C ALA A 255 -0.32 -6.73 7.53
N MET A 256 0.14 -6.25 8.71
CA MET A 256 0.78 -7.08 9.73
C MET A 256 -0.19 -8.11 10.32
N ILE A 257 -1.44 -7.71 10.56
CA ILE A 257 -2.50 -8.61 11.08
C ILE A 257 -2.79 -9.71 10.05
N TRP A 258 -2.89 -9.34 8.77
CA TRP A 258 -3.10 -10.31 7.70
C TRP A 258 -1.90 -11.24 7.52
N ALA A 259 -0.67 -10.72 7.65
CA ALA A 259 0.54 -11.54 7.61
C ALA A 259 0.56 -12.56 8.75
N LEU A 260 0.14 -12.18 9.96
CA LEU A 260 -0.01 -13.07 11.10
C LEU A 260 -1.03 -14.19 10.82
N VAL A 261 -2.22 -13.82 10.35
CA VAL A 261 -3.28 -14.79 10.06
C VAL A 261 -2.82 -15.79 8.99
N LEU A 262 -2.19 -15.32 7.91
CA LEU A 262 -1.71 -16.18 6.83
C LEU A 262 -0.48 -17.00 7.25
N GLY A 263 0.43 -16.43 8.06
CA GLY A 263 1.57 -17.12 8.63
C GLY A 263 1.13 -18.35 9.44
N TYR A 264 0.14 -18.16 10.30
CA TYR A 264 -0.43 -19.26 11.09
C TYR A 264 -1.20 -20.26 10.23
N ALA A 265 -2.15 -19.78 9.41
CA ALA A 265 -3.07 -20.66 8.68
C ALA A 265 -2.43 -21.42 7.51
N VAL A 266 -1.44 -20.82 6.83
CA VAL A 266 -0.84 -21.39 5.60
C VAL A 266 0.53 -22.00 5.88
N PHE A 267 1.34 -21.37 6.74
CA PHE A 267 2.71 -21.78 7.00
C PHE A 267 2.90 -22.46 8.36
N GLY A 268 1.84 -22.58 9.18
CA GLY A 268 1.90 -23.22 10.50
C GLY A 268 2.75 -22.45 11.52
N GLU A 269 2.99 -21.16 11.30
CA GLU A 269 3.79 -20.34 12.21
C GLU A 269 3.01 -20.03 13.47
N THR A 270 3.50 -20.49 14.63
CA THR A 270 2.86 -20.19 15.91
C THR A 270 3.15 -18.75 16.32
N PRO A 271 2.11 -17.92 16.54
CA PRO A 271 2.33 -16.54 16.93
C PRO A 271 2.94 -16.46 18.34
N THR A 272 3.97 -15.66 18.50
CA THR A 272 4.55 -15.36 19.80
C THR A 272 3.71 -14.30 20.55
N VAL A 273 3.98 -14.13 21.84
CA VAL A 273 3.27 -13.15 22.69
C VAL A 273 3.47 -11.73 22.16
N GLU A 274 4.66 -11.43 21.65
CA GLU A 274 5.00 -10.14 21.05
C GLU A 274 4.19 -9.87 19.77
N ILE A 275 4.01 -10.90 18.94
CA ILE A 275 3.21 -10.80 17.72
C ILE A 275 1.74 -10.53 18.07
N ILE A 276 1.19 -11.23 19.05
CA ILE A 276 -0.19 -11.03 19.50
C ILE A 276 -0.35 -9.63 20.11
N GLY A 277 0.55 -9.25 21.03
CA GLY A 277 0.53 -7.95 21.70
C GLY A 277 0.67 -6.77 20.73
N GLY A 278 1.64 -6.83 19.84
CA GLY A 278 1.85 -5.79 18.82
C GLY A 278 0.69 -5.68 17.83
N SER A 279 0.12 -6.82 17.40
CA SER A 279 -1.06 -6.82 16.53
C SER A 279 -2.29 -6.24 17.23
N ALA A 280 -2.46 -6.47 18.52
CA ALA A 280 -3.53 -5.86 19.34
C ALA A 280 -3.36 -4.32 19.41
N ILE A 281 -2.14 -3.82 19.60
CA ILE A 281 -1.84 -2.38 19.59
C ILE A 281 -2.20 -1.77 18.23
N ILE A 282 -1.82 -2.40 17.12
CA ILE A 282 -2.13 -1.97 15.76
C ILE A 282 -3.66 -1.91 15.53
N ALA A 283 -4.38 -2.96 15.93
CA ALA A 283 -5.82 -3.02 15.82
C ALA A 283 -6.50 -1.91 16.66
N ALA A 284 -6.04 -1.69 17.88
CA ALA A 284 -6.54 -0.63 18.77
C ALA A 284 -6.32 0.76 18.18
N ALA A 285 -5.15 1.03 17.59
CA ALA A 285 -4.84 2.30 16.94
C ALA A 285 -5.80 2.55 15.75
N GLY A 286 -6.05 1.55 14.91
CA GLY A 286 -7.01 1.64 13.80
C GLY A 286 -8.45 1.89 14.27
N LEU A 287 -8.91 1.13 15.27
CA LEU A 287 -10.24 1.29 15.87
C LEU A 287 -10.42 2.66 16.52
N PHE A 288 -9.39 3.18 17.20
CA PHE A 288 -9.39 4.53 17.78
C PHE A 288 -9.62 5.62 16.72
N VAL A 289 -8.98 5.52 15.56
CA VAL A 289 -9.21 6.47 14.45
C VAL A 289 -10.66 6.43 13.99
N ILE A 290 -11.20 5.22 13.77
CA ILE A 290 -12.59 5.04 13.33
C ILE A 290 -13.57 5.64 14.36
N TRP A 291 -13.37 5.33 15.63
CA TRP A 291 -14.18 5.84 16.72
C TRP A 291 -14.14 7.38 16.80
N ARG A 292 -12.93 7.95 16.74
CA ARG A 292 -12.73 9.41 16.83
C ARG A 292 -13.36 10.15 15.65
N GLU A 293 -13.20 9.63 14.43
CA GLU A 293 -13.86 10.21 13.25
C GLU A 293 -15.39 10.17 13.36
N ARG A 294 -15.94 9.08 13.86
CA ARG A 294 -17.40 8.97 14.12
C ARG A 294 -17.86 10.00 15.16
N GLN A 295 -17.16 10.15 16.27
CA GLN A 295 -17.48 11.16 17.28
C GLN A 295 -17.49 12.57 16.69
N LEU A 296 -16.41 12.93 15.98
CA LEU A 296 -16.28 14.27 15.39
C LEU A 296 -17.38 14.56 14.36
N ALA A 297 -17.79 13.57 13.62
CA ALA A 297 -18.87 13.71 12.66
C ALA A 297 -20.23 13.90 13.36
N THR A 298 -20.49 13.18 14.46
CA THR A 298 -21.70 13.34 15.26
C THR A 298 -21.78 14.73 15.91
N MET A 299 -20.64 15.22 16.42
CA MET A 299 -20.57 16.60 16.97
C MET A 299 -20.88 17.65 15.90
N ARG A 300 -20.29 17.56 14.71
CA ARG A 300 -20.55 18.49 13.60
C ARG A 300 -22.02 18.51 13.17
N ARG A 301 -22.70 17.36 13.20
CA ARG A 301 -24.14 17.28 12.94
C ARG A 301 -24.96 17.97 14.01
N ARG A 302 -24.60 17.83 15.29
CA ARG A 302 -25.28 18.49 16.41
C ARG A 302 -25.10 20.01 16.36
N ASP A 303 -23.92 20.47 15.95
CA ASP A 303 -23.57 21.91 15.88
C ASP A 303 -24.09 22.60 14.61
N GLY A 304 -24.89 21.92 13.75
CA GLY A 304 -25.40 22.47 12.50
C GLY A 304 -24.36 22.88 11.46
N LEU A 305 -23.11 22.44 11.63
CA LEU A 305 -21.95 22.75 10.77
C LEU A 305 -21.78 21.76 9.61
N GLU A 306 -22.85 21.15 9.13
CA GLU A 306 -22.79 20.31 7.93
C GLU A 306 -22.65 21.21 6.69
N PRO A 307 -21.61 21.10 5.88
CA PRO A 307 -21.63 21.68 4.54
C PRO A 307 -22.76 21.02 3.75
N ALA A 308 -23.59 21.81 3.10
CA ALA A 308 -24.65 21.35 2.22
C ALA A 308 -24.12 20.27 1.26
N PRO A 309 -24.91 19.23 0.91
CA PRO A 309 -24.49 18.20 -0.01
C PRO A 309 -24.12 18.84 -1.35
N THR A 310 -22.84 18.82 -1.70
CA THR A 310 -22.36 19.24 -3.03
C THR A 310 -22.85 18.20 -4.03
N GLY A 311 -24.04 18.43 -4.60
CA GLY A 311 -24.64 17.47 -5.53
C GLY A 311 -26.10 17.73 -5.90
N ALA A 312 -26.60 18.94 -5.69
CA ALA A 312 -27.82 19.37 -6.40
C ALA A 312 -27.38 20.25 -7.57
N ALA A 313 -27.06 19.60 -8.70
CA ALA A 313 -27.08 20.31 -9.98
C ALA A 313 -28.50 20.90 -10.12
N THR A 314 -28.57 22.21 -9.95
CA THR A 314 -29.76 23.01 -10.25
C THR A 314 -30.09 22.77 -11.72
N THR A 315 -31.05 21.90 -11.99
CA THR A 315 -31.76 21.91 -13.28
C THR A 315 -32.50 23.26 -13.34
N LEU A 316 -31.83 24.27 -13.86
CA LEU A 316 -32.49 25.47 -14.34
C LEU A 316 -33.41 25.04 -15.50
N ARG A 317 -34.67 24.84 -15.18
CA ARG A 317 -35.73 24.97 -16.16
C ARG A 317 -35.70 26.40 -16.64
N THR A 318 -35.27 26.64 -17.83
CA THR A 318 -35.60 27.84 -18.61
C THR A 318 -36.99 27.70 -19.19
N PRO A 319 -37.78 28.79 -19.21
CA PRO A 319 -39.17 28.80 -19.69
C PRO A 319 -39.29 28.55 -21.18
#